data_c3819de8c5f54cc2df5d0442feb3beb8
#
_entry.id   c3819de8c5f54cc2df5d0442feb3beb8
#
_cell.length_a   1.000
_cell.length_b   1.000
_cell.length_c   1.000
_cell.angle_alpha   90.00
_cell.angle_beta   90.00
_cell.angle_gamma   90.00
#
_symmetry.space_group_name_H-M   'P 1'
#
loop_
_entity.id
_entity.type
_entity.pdbx_description
1 polymer ?
#
loop_
_entity_poly.entity_id
_entity_poly.type
_entity_poly.pdbx_seq_one_letter_code
_entity_poly.pdbx_strand_id
1 'polypeptide(L)'
;SQIARLYNTTVWALAVANDLSNPSLIYPGQRLIIPVRSVALPAPITAVEFVPPQVAQGHTVVLKVRTEGEVSLVGSIDSQSLTFTGTGGEYWALVGFSPWSEAGAHPWSIVATDEEGRAVEASGYLLVTAADFPTQYIDLPTEREGLLDPELVQAEWAKVKAIFLQVMPSRLWQGRFQVPVEGEVSSLFGTRRSYDGGPVASYHMGVD
;
A
#
# COMPACT_ATOMS: atom_id res chain seq x y z
N SER A 1 -18.21 -10.85 -6.20
CA SER A 1 -17.03 -11.65 -5.81
C SER A 1 -15.83 -10.72 -5.61
N GLN A 2 -14.84 -11.13 -4.84
CA GLN A 2 -13.61 -10.38 -4.63
C GLN A 2 -12.89 -10.08 -5.96
N ILE A 3 -12.86 -11.05 -6.89
CA ILE A 3 -12.25 -10.88 -8.21
C ILE A 3 -12.95 -9.75 -9.00
N ALA A 4 -14.26 -9.70 -8.99
CA ALA A 4 -15.00 -8.66 -9.69
C ALA A 4 -14.69 -7.26 -9.14
N ARG A 5 -14.57 -7.13 -7.83
CA ARG A 5 -14.16 -5.87 -7.16
C ARG A 5 -12.73 -5.49 -7.52
N LEU A 6 -11.81 -6.46 -7.41
CA LEU A 6 -10.38 -6.24 -7.68
C LEU A 6 -10.12 -5.66 -9.08
N TYR A 7 -10.85 -6.14 -10.07
CA TYR A 7 -10.67 -5.73 -11.46
C TYR A 7 -11.74 -4.75 -11.97
N ASN A 8 -12.44 -4.07 -11.05
CA ASN A 8 -13.49 -3.09 -11.35
C ASN A 8 -14.46 -3.58 -12.44
N THR A 9 -14.94 -4.80 -12.27
CA THR A 9 -15.88 -5.45 -13.18
C THR A 9 -17.05 -6.06 -12.40
N THR A 10 -17.99 -6.71 -13.08
CA THR A 10 -19.10 -7.39 -12.43
C THR A 10 -18.93 -8.91 -12.47
N VAL A 11 -19.57 -9.63 -11.53
CA VAL A 11 -19.62 -11.09 -11.55
C VAL A 11 -20.21 -11.61 -12.85
N TRP A 12 -21.23 -10.92 -13.35
CA TRP A 12 -21.88 -11.25 -14.62
C TRP A 12 -20.93 -11.08 -15.81
N ALA A 13 -20.20 -9.95 -15.89
CA ALA A 13 -19.24 -9.70 -16.96
C ALA A 13 -18.10 -10.73 -16.95
N LEU A 14 -17.60 -11.10 -15.75
CA LEU A 14 -16.62 -12.18 -15.62
C LEU A 14 -17.18 -13.52 -16.08
N ALA A 15 -18.42 -13.85 -15.72
CA ALA A 15 -19.05 -15.09 -16.12
C ALA A 15 -19.21 -15.18 -17.66
N VAL A 16 -19.68 -14.12 -18.27
CA VAL A 16 -19.83 -14.05 -19.74
C VAL A 16 -18.50 -14.13 -20.46
N ALA A 17 -17.49 -13.40 -20.02
CA ALA A 17 -16.16 -13.39 -20.65
C ALA A 17 -15.43 -14.74 -20.56
N ASN A 18 -15.84 -15.62 -19.64
CA ASN A 18 -15.21 -16.90 -19.38
C ASN A 18 -16.13 -18.10 -19.60
N ASP A 19 -17.30 -17.89 -20.18
CA ASP A 19 -18.31 -18.95 -20.42
C ASP A 19 -18.65 -19.74 -19.13
N LEU A 20 -18.67 -19.07 -17.98
CA LEU A 20 -18.95 -19.70 -16.70
C LEU A 20 -20.47 -19.90 -16.53
N SER A 21 -20.92 -21.14 -16.61
CA SER A 21 -22.31 -21.51 -16.33
C SER A 21 -22.70 -21.29 -14.85
N ASN A 22 -21.74 -21.38 -13.95
CA ASN A 22 -21.89 -21.09 -12.53
C ASN A 22 -20.73 -20.23 -12.01
N PRO A 23 -20.93 -18.91 -11.84
CA PRO A 23 -19.88 -17.99 -11.40
C PRO A 23 -19.45 -18.19 -9.93
N SER A 24 -20.15 -19.05 -9.19
CA SER A 24 -19.74 -19.43 -7.81
C SER A 24 -18.75 -20.58 -7.78
N LEU A 25 -18.51 -21.25 -8.91
CA LEU A 25 -17.55 -22.35 -9.04
C LEU A 25 -16.31 -21.86 -9.78
N ILE A 26 -15.32 -21.40 -9.02
CA ILE A 26 -13.99 -21.02 -9.52
C ILE A 26 -12.96 -21.83 -8.72
N TYR A 27 -11.98 -22.39 -9.44
CA TYR A 27 -10.98 -23.26 -8.86
C TYR A 27 -9.61 -22.56 -8.76
N PRO A 28 -8.80 -22.87 -7.74
CA PRO A 28 -7.42 -22.41 -7.67
C PRO A 28 -6.64 -22.81 -8.93
N GLY A 29 -5.89 -21.84 -9.51
CA GLY A 29 -5.15 -22.04 -10.77
C GLY A 29 -5.98 -21.86 -12.04
N GLN A 30 -7.29 -21.67 -11.97
CA GLN A 30 -8.12 -21.39 -13.14
C GLN A 30 -7.75 -20.02 -13.73
N ARG A 31 -7.45 -19.98 -15.03
CA ARG A 31 -7.27 -18.72 -15.78
C ARG A 31 -8.62 -18.08 -16.05
N LEU A 32 -8.73 -16.78 -15.75
CA LEU A 32 -9.92 -15.99 -16.04
C LEU A 32 -9.57 -14.83 -16.97
N ILE A 33 -10.38 -14.68 -18.03
CA ILE A 33 -10.39 -13.46 -18.84
C ILE A 33 -11.10 -12.38 -18.03
N ILE A 34 -10.39 -11.30 -17.75
CA ILE A 34 -10.97 -10.15 -17.06
C ILE A 34 -11.48 -9.18 -18.13
N PRO A 35 -12.80 -9.00 -18.28
CA PRO A 35 -13.33 -7.98 -19.18
C PRO A 35 -13.00 -6.61 -18.57
N VAL A 36 -12.00 -5.96 -19.13
CA VAL A 36 -11.63 -4.59 -18.71
C VAL A 36 -12.73 -3.66 -19.23
N ARG A 37 -13.61 -3.20 -18.36
CA ARG A 37 -14.31 -1.96 -18.62
C ARG A 37 -13.29 -0.84 -18.48
N SER A 38 -12.94 -0.21 -19.58
CA SER A 38 -12.40 1.15 -19.53
C SER A 38 -13.56 2.01 -18.98
N VAL A 39 -13.65 2.15 -17.67
CA VAL A 39 -14.45 3.21 -17.07
C VAL A 39 -13.70 4.47 -17.43
N ALA A 40 -14.27 5.29 -18.31
CA ALA A 40 -13.72 6.58 -18.61
C ALA A 40 -13.56 7.33 -17.28
N LEU A 41 -12.34 7.73 -16.95
CA LEU A 41 -12.09 8.56 -15.79
C LEU A 41 -12.85 9.87 -15.97
N PRO A 42 -13.43 10.43 -14.90
CA PRO A 42 -14.11 11.71 -15.00
C PRO A 42 -13.09 12.83 -15.26
N ALA A 43 -13.36 13.67 -16.28
CA ALA A 43 -12.51 14.84 -16.50
C ALA A 43 -12.53 15.74 -15.25
N PRO A 44 -11.40 16.34 -14.82
CA PRO A 44 -10.14 16.44 -15.57
C PRO A 44 -9.15 15.28 -15.36
N ILE A 45 -9.49 14.20 -14.63
CA ILE A 45 -8.57 13.07 -14.42
C ILE A 45 -8.43 12.28 -15.74
N THR A 46 -7.21 12.18 -16.27
CA THR A 46 -6.92 11.47 -17.52
C THR A 46 -6.25 10.11 -17.30
N ALA A 47 -5.54 9.94 -16.19
CA ALA A 47 -4.94 8.67 -15.82
C ALA A 47 -4.78 8.53 -14.30
N VAL A 48 -4.96 7.30 -13.82
CA VAL A 48 -4.60 6.86 -12.45
C VAL A 48 -3.81 5.56 -12.61
N GLU A 49 -2.57 5.56 -12.17
CA GLU A 49 -1.64 4.44 -12.38
C GLU A 49 -0.92 4.12 -11.08
N PHE A 50 -0.90 2.84 -10.70
CA PHE A 50 -0.05 2.32 -9.62
C PHE A 50 1.20 1.65 -10.19
N VAL A 51 2.37 2.00 -9.65
CA VAL A 51 3.66 1.46 -10.09
C VAL A 51 4.40 0.87 -8.89
N PRO A 52 4.49 -0.47 -8.79
CA PRO A 52 3.95 -1.48 -9.70
C PRO A 52 2.41 -1.58 -9.64
N PRO A 53 1.74 -2.23 -10.61
CA PRO A 53 0.27 -2.32 -10.66
C PRO A 53 -0.37 -3.16 -9.55
N GLN A 54 0.44 -3.90 -8.82
CA GLN A 54 0.12 -4.60 -7.57
C GLN A 54 1.34 -4.50 -6.65
N VAL A 55 1.12 -4.58 -5.34
CA VAL A 55 2.17 -4.42 -4.34
C VAL A 55 2.13 -5.57 -3.34
N ALA A 56 3.29 -6.05 -2.88
CA ALA A 56 3.35 -7.04 -1.82
C ALA A 56 3.28 -6.37 -0.44
N GLN A 57 2.81 -7.11 0.57
CA GLN A 57 2.93 -6.70 1.98
C GLN A 57 4.37 -6.26 2.29
N GLY A 58 4.55 -5.21 3.07
CA GLY A 58 5.86 -4.66 3.42
C GLY A 58 6.53 -3.80 2.34
N HIS A 59 5.85 -3.56 1.21
CA HIS A 59 6.41 -2.78 0.10
C HIS A 59 5.67 -1.46 -0.11
N THR A 60 6.27 -0.61 -0.92
CA THR A 60 5.74 0.70 -1.30
C THR A 60 5.36 0.70 -2.78
N VAL A 61 4.25 1.36 -3.11
CA VAL A 61 3.81 1.61 -4.47
C VAL A 61 3.76 3.12 -4.73
N VAL A 62 4.04 3.52 -5.95
CA VAL A 62 3.85 4.91 -6.40
C VAL A 62 2.49 5.00 -7.08
N LEU A 63 1.64 5.87 -6.59
CA LEU A 63 0.40 6.28 -7.25
C LEU A 63 0.70 7.50 -8.10
N LYS A 64 0.41 7.43 -9.40
CA LYS A 64 0.53 8.54 -10.35
C LYS A 64 -0.86 8.95 -10.83
N VAL A 65 -1.11 10.23 -10.83
CA VAL A 65 -2.35 10.82 -11.33
C VAL A 65 -2.01 11.86 -12.40
N ARG A 66 -2.66 11.78 -13.55
CA ARG A 66 -2.57 12.80 -14.58
C ARG A 66 -3.92 13.48 -14.75
N THR A 67 -3.88 14.78 -14.99
CA THR A 67 -5.09 15.61 -15.18
C THR A 67 -4.93 16.55 -16.36
N GLU A 68 -6.04 16.99 -16.89
CA GLU A 68 -6.10 18.13 -17.82
C GLU A 68 -6.06 19.41 -16.99
N GLY A 69 -4.88 20.06 -16.95
CA GLY A 69 -4.66 21.27 -16.16
C GLY A 69 -4.33 21.02 -14.70
N GLU A 70 -4.18 22.11 -13.97
CA GLU A 70 -3.84 22.11 -12.55
C GLU A 70 -5.08 21.80 -11.71
N VAL A 71 -4.91 20.95 -10.69
CA VAL A 71 -5.98 20.59 -9.76
C VAL A 71 -5.45 20.44 -8.34
N SER A 72 -6.32 20.55 -7.36
CA SER A 72 -6.06 20.09 -6.01
C SER A 72 -6.49 18.62 -5.88
N LEU A 73 -5.64 17.76 -5.34
CA LEU A 73 -5.92 16.35 -5.12
C LEU A 73 -6.01 16.02 -3.65
N VAL A 74 -7.08 15.34 -3.27
CA VAL A 74 -7.20 14.62 -1.99
C VAL A 74 -7.60 13.19 -2.27
N GLY A 75 -7.18 12.26 -1.43
CA GLY A 75 -7.53 10.86 -1.63
C GLY A 75 -7.13 9.99 -0.46
N SER A 76 -7.57 8.75 -0.54
CA SER A 76 -7.22 7.72 0.45
C SER A 76 -7.11 6.35 -0.21
N ILE A 77 -6.39 5.46 0.48
CA ILE A 77 -6.45 4.03 0.26
C ILE A 77 -6.76 3.37 1.60
N ASP A 78 -7.84 2.57 1.67
CA ASP A 78 -8.48 2.20 2.93
C ASP A 78 -8.75 3.44 3.80
N SER A 79 -8.17 3.49 5.00
CA SER A 79 -8.22 4.63 5.92
C SER A 79 -7.00 5.55 5.87
N GLN A 80 -5.99 5.22 5.04
CA GLN A 80 -4.76 5.99 4.91
C GLN A 80 -4.97 7.16 3.95
N SER A 81 -4.82 8.39 4.43
CA SER A 81 -4.82 9.59 3.59
C SER A 81 -3.59 9.63 2.69
N LEU A 82 -3.79 10.04 1.45
CA LEU A 82 -2.73 10.19 0.46
C LEU A 82 -2.20 11.63 0.45
N THR A 83 -0.88 11.77 0.45
CA THR A 83 -0.22 13.05 0.24
C THR A 83 0.28 13.13 -1.18
N PHE A 84 -0.33 14.00 -1.98
CA PHE A 84 0.07 14.23 -3.37
C PHE A 84 1.12 15.32 -3.46
N THR A 85 2.06 15.13 -4.38
CA THR A 85 3.01 16.15 -4.82
C THR A 85 3.08 16.14 -6.34
N GLY A 86 3.42 17.28 -6.93
CA GLY A 86 3.45 17.46 -8.38
C GLY A 86 2.75 18.75 -8.78
N THR A 87 2.88 19.12 -10.04
CA THR A 87 2.30 20.32 -10.67
C THR A 87 2.10 20.06 -12.17
N GLY A 88 1.37 20.95 -12.84
CA GLY A 88 1.24 20.89 -14.30
C GLY A 88 0.46 19.67 -14.81
N GLY A 89 -0.47 19.18 -14.01
CA GLY A 89 -1.29 18.02 -14.37
C GLY A 89 -0.60 16.67 -14.15
N GLU A 90 0.58 16.63 -13.53
CA GLU A 90 1.27 15.40 -13.16
C GLU A 90 1.51 15.35 -11.65
N TYR A 91 0.85 14.40 -10.98
CA TYR A 91 0.91 14.25 -9.52
C TYR A 91 1.28 12.83 -9.16
N TRP A 92 1.89 12.67 -7.99
CA TRP A 92 2.20 11.35 -7.45
C TRP A 92 2.11 11.34 -5.92
N ALA A 93 1.85 10.15 -5.38
CA ALA A 93 1.88 9.86 -3.96
C ALA A 93 2.62 8.54 -3.71
N LEU A 94 3.29 8.43 -2.56
CA LEU A 94 3.88 7.17 -2.09
C LEU A 94 2.92 6.51 -1.12
N VAL A 95 2.66 5.23 -1.32
CA VAL A 95 1.79 4.42 -0.46
C VAL A 95 2.57 3.21 0.04
N GLY A 96 2.82 3.16 1.34
CA GLY A 96 3.48 2.03 1.98
C GLY A 96 2.46 1.06 2.57
N PHE A 97 2.70 -0.23 2.39
CA PHE A 97 1.92 -1.29 3.01
C PHE A 97 2.75 -1.98 4.09
N SER A 98 2.20 -2.07 5.29
CA SER A 98 2.82 -2.78 6.40
C SER A 98 2.94 -4.29 6.10
N PRO A 99 3.93 -5.01 6.68
CA PRO A 99 3.92 -6.48 6.71
C PRO A 99 2.65 -7.08 7.32
N TRP A 100 1.90 -6.31 8.14
CA TRP A 100 0.62 -6.72 8.73
C TRP A 100 -0.61 -6.34 7.89
N SER A 101 -0.43 -5.64 6.76
CA SER A 101 -1.56 -5.32 5.87
C SER A 101 -2.24 -6.60 5.42
N GLU A 102 -3.55 -6.58 5.29
CA GLU A 102 -4.27 -7.73 4.74
C GLU A 102 -3.91 -7.91 3.27
N ALA A 103 -3.76 -9.16 2.82
CA ALA A 103 -3.64 -9.45 1.39
C ALA A 103 -5.03 -9.41 0.75
N GLY A 104 -5.16 -8.75 -0.39
CA GLY A 104 -6.45 -8.62 -1.07
C GLY A 104 -6.62 -7.31 -1.82
N ALA A 105 -7.87 -6.95 -2.07
CA ALA A 105 -8.24 -5.73 -2.78
C ALA A 105 -8.45 -4.58 -1.79
N HIS A 106 -7.62 -3.56 -1.91
CA HIS A 106 -7.64 -2.35 -1.08
C HIS A 106 -8.34 -1.22 -1.86
N PRO A 107 -9.50 -0.72 -1.39
CA PRO A 107 -10.21 0.36 -2.06
C PRO A 107 -9.42 1.67 -1.96
N TRP A 108 -9.41 2.42 -3.06
CA TRP A 108 -8.87 3.76 -3.10
C TRP A 108 -9.90 4.73 -3.69
N SER A 109 -9.82 5.99 -3.27
CA SER A 109 -10.53 7.09 -3.89
C SER A 109 -9.63 8.32 -4.01
N ILE A 110 -9.87 9.10 -5.06
CA ILE A 110 -9.18 10.36 -5.36
C ILE A 110 -10.23 11.36 -5.80
N VAL A 111 -10.22 12.51 -5.16
CA VAL A 111 -11.04 13.66 -5.56
C VAL A 111 -10.11 14.72 -6.15
N ALA A 112 -10.37 15.11 -7.39
CA ALA A 112 -9.70 16.20 -8.07
C ALA A 112 -10.63 17.42 -8.10
N THR A 113 -10.14 18.56 -7.63
CA THR A 113 -10.86 19.84 -7.63
C THR A 113 -10.13 20.82 -8.54
N ASP A 114 -10.81 21.33 -9.58
CA ASP A 114 -10.24 22.31 -10.49
C ASP A 114 -10.25 23.74 -9.91
N GLU A 115 -9.69 24.69 -10.66
CA GLU A 115 -9.62 26.10 -10.23
C GLU A 115 -11.00 26.76 -10.08
N GLU A 116 -12.02 26.27 -10.78
CA GLU A 116 -13.40 26.72 -10.64
C GLU A 116 -14.14 26.08 -9.46
N GLY A 117 -13.47 25.21 -8.70
CA GLY A 117 -14.04 24.54 -7.53
C GLY A 117 -14.92 23.33 -7.88
N ARG A 118 -14.89 22.82 -9.12
CA ARG A 118 -15.61 21.61 -9.50
C ARG A 118 -14.81 20.39 -9.06
N ALA A 119 -15.45 19.53 -8.29
CA ALA A 119 -14.86 18.33 -7.78
C ALA A 119 -15.35 17.09 -8.52
N VAL A 120 -14.45 16.19 -8.87
CA VAL A 120 -14.75 14.88 -9.45
C VAL A 120 -14.03 13.79 -8.68
N GLU A 121 -14.65 12.62 -8.60
CA GLU A 121 -14.09 11.47 -7.88
C GLU A 121 -13.78 10.32 -8.84
N ALA A 122 -12.57 9.77 -8.71
CA ALA A 122 -12.18 8.48 -9.26
C ALA A 122 -11.93 7.49 -8.13
N SER A 123 -12.33 6.24 -8.30
CA SER A 123 -12.15 5.20 -7.29
C SER A 123 -11.90 3.83 -7.93
N GLY A 124 -11.32 2.93 -7.15
CA GLY A 124 -11.02 1.58 -7.61
C GLY A 124 -10.39 0.73 -6.52
N TYR A 125 -9.63 -0.27 -6.93
CA TYR A 125 -8.95 -1.19 -6.00
C TYR A 125 -7.49 -1.38 -6.42
N LEU A 126 -6.59 -1.43 -5.43
CA LEU A 126 -5.21 -1.89 -5.57
C LEU A 126 -5.11 -3.30 -5.00
N LEU A 127 -4.43 -4.21 -5.70
CA LEU A 127 -4.14 -5.53 -5.18
C LEU A 127 -2.90 -5.50 -4.30
N VAL A 128 -3.07 -5.89 -3.03
CA VAL A 128 -1.97 -6.21 -2.12
C VAL A 128 -1.80 -7.73 -2.09
N THR A 129 -0.64 -8.23 -2.48
CA THR A 129 -0.32 -9.65 -2.47
C THR A 129 0.29 -10.06 -1.14
N ALA A 130 0.05 -11.29 -0.72
CA ALA A 130 0.73 -11.85 0.44
C ALA A 130 2.24 -11.93 0.18
N ALA A 131 3.02 -11.60 1.22
CA ALA A 131 4.45 -11.84 1.27
C ALA A 131 4.77 -12.81 2.40
N ASP A 132 5.83 -13.60 2.20
CA ASP A 132 6.33 -14.50 3.23
C ASP A 132 7.43 -13.80 4.03
N PHE A 133 7.22 -13.69 5.34
CA PHE A 133 8.19 -13.10 6.26
C PHE A 133 8.68 -14.19 7.23
N PRO A 134 9.99 -14.41 7.31
CA PRO A 134 10.55 -15.37 8.26
C PRO A 134 10.23 -14.96 9.69
N THR A 135 10.27 -15.90 10.61
CA THR A 135 10.13 -15.62 12.06
C THR A 135 11.47 -15.84 12.73
N GLN A 136 11.90 -14.83 13.49
CA GLN A 136 13.07 -14.88 14.36
C GLN A 136 12.59 -15.06 15.81
N TYR A 137 13.12 -16.06 16.47
CA TYR A 137 12.90 -16.30 17.89
C TYR A 137 14.09 -15.72 18.67
N ILE A 138 13.78 -14.84 19.61
CA ILE A 138 14.78 -14.08 20.37
C ILE A 138 14.58 -14.39 21.84
N ASP A 139 15.56 -15.02 22.45
CA ASP A 139 15.60 -15.19 23.91
C ASP A 139 16.26 -13.93 24.51
N LEU A 140 15.52 -13.23 25.37
CA LEU A 140 16.02 -12.02 26.01
C LEU A 140 16.72 -12.38 27.33
N PRO A 141 17.97 -11.92 27.50
CA PRO A 141 18.61 -11.99 28.81
C PRO A 141 17.80 -11.21 29.86
N THR A 142 17.72 -11.72 31.08
CA THR A 142 16.92 -11.14 32.18
C THR A 142 17.22 -9.65 32.41
N GLU A 143 18.46 -9.21 32.17
CA GLU A 143 18.86 -7.82 32.28
C GLU A 143 18.24 -6.90 31.20
N ARG A 144 17.67 -7.48 30.15
CA ARG A 144 17.05 -6.75 29.03
C ARG A 144 15.54 -6.89 28.96
N GLU A 145 14.91 -7.67 29.84
CA GLU A 145 13.45 -7.84 29.88
C GLU A 145 12.73 -6.49 30.03
N GLY A 146 13.31 -5.53 30.77
CA GLY A 146 12.78 -4.19 30.92
C GLY A 146 12.65 -3.38 29.63
N LEU A 147 13.33 -3.79 28.52
CA LEU A 147 13.18 -3.14 27.22
C LEU A 147 11.82 -3.42 26.55
N LEU A 148 11.12 -4.46 27.02
CA LEU A 148 9.75 -4.77 26.56
C LEU A 148 8.68 -4.12 27.44
N ASP A 149 9.05 -3.26 28.38
CA ASP A 149 8.07 -2.51 29.19
C ASP A 149 7.14 -1.71 28.27
N PRO A 150 5.81 -1.93 28.37
CA PRO A 150 4.85 -1.28 27.49
C PRO A 150 4.89 0.25 27.53
N GLU A 151 5.18 0.85 28.68
CA GLU A 151 5.27 2.31 28.83
C GLU A 151 6.48 2.86 28.11
N LEU A 152 7.62 2.18 28.23
CA LEU A 152 8.86 2.54 27.52
C LEU A 152 8.66 2.42 26.01
N VAL A 153 8.15 1.29 25.55
CA VAL A 153 7.88 1.03 24.13
C VAL A 153 6.91 2.07 23.55
N GLN A 154 5.85 2.42 24.27
CA GLN A 154 4.89 3.42 23.85
C GLN A 154 5.52 4.83 23.78
N ALA A 155 6.35 5.18 24.75
CA ALA A 155 7.04 6.48 24.77
C ALA A 155 8.04 6.62 23.61
N GLU A 156 8.80 5.56 23.31
CA GLU A 156 9.71 5.53 22.17
C GLU A 156 8.94 5.60 20.85
N TRP A 157 7.89 4.82 20.71
CA TRP A 157 7.03 4.84 19.51
C TRP A 157 6.41 6.21 19.26
N ALA A 158 5.98 6.93 20.31
CA ALA A 158 5.45 8.26 20.18
C ALA A 158 6.47 9.25 19.59
N LYS A 159 7.75 9.15 20.00
CA LYS A 159 8.84 9.98 19.43
C LYS A 159 9.08 9.66 17.96
N VAL A 160 9.20 8.37 17.63
CA VAL A 160 9.40 7.91 16.25
C VAL A 160 8.24 8.34 15.36
N LYS A 161 7.00 8.13 15.81
CA LYS A 161 5.79 8.52 15.09
C LYS A 161 5.74 10.02 14.81
N ALA A 162 6.14 10.86 15.77
CA ALA A 162 6.17 12.31 15.58
C ALA A 162 7.14 12.74 14.46
N ILE A 163 8.24 12.02 14.26
CA ILE A 163 9.20 12.26 13.18
C ILE A 163 8.61 11.79 11.83
N PHE A 164 8.04 10.58 11.78
CA PHE A 164 7.48 10.02 10.55
C PHE A 164 6.21 10.73 10.06
N LEU A 165 5.50 11.44 10.94
CA LEU A 165 4.34 12.25 10.54
C LEU A 165 4.72 13.58 9.86
N GLN A 166 6.02 13.93 9.83
CA GLN A 166 6.48 15.12 9.12
C GLN A 166 6.47 14.84 7.62
N VAL A 167 5.52 15.44 6.92
CA VAL A 167 5.40 15.32 5.47
C VAL A 167 5.99 16.54 4.79
N MET A 168 6.94 16.32 3.90
CA MET A 168 7.49 17.37 3.05
C MET A 168 6.70 17.44 1.74
N PRO A 169 6.24 18.64 1.33
CA PRO A 169 5.43 18.80 0.12
C PRO A 169 6.23 18.66 -1.18
N SER A 170 7.55 18.60 -1.09
CA SER A 170 8.44 18.46 -2.23
C SER A 170 9.38 17.27 -2.06
N ARG A 171 9.71 16.64 -3.18
CA ARG A 171 10.70 15.56 -3.23
C ARG A 171 12.10 16.11 -2.95
N LEU A 172 12.76 15.62 -1.88
CA LEU A 172 14.09 16.04 -1.48
C LEU A 172 15.22 15.11 -1.96
N TRP A 173 14.91 14.07 -2.73
CA TRP A 173 15.90 13.09 -3.22
C TRP A 173 15.88 12.96 -4.74
N GLN A 174 17.01 12.55 -5.31
CA GLN A 174 17.16 12.22 -6.73
C GLN A 174 17.88 10.87 -6.85
N GLY A 175 17.47 10.06 -7.83
CA GLY A 175 18.08 8.75 -8.07
C GLY A 175 17.71 7.69 -7.05
N ARG A 176 18.63 6.74 -6.82
CA ARG A 176 18.46 5.63 -5.89
C ARG A 176 18.92 6.02 -4.49
N PHE A 177 18.26 5.46 -3.47
CA PHE A 177 18.76 5.54 -2.11
C PHE A 177 20.08 4.77 -1.99
N GLN A 178 20.98 5.27 -1.15
CA GLN A 178 22.23 4.59 -0.81
C GLN A 178 21.99 3.60 0.33
N VAL A 179 22.77 2.53 0.35
CA VAL A 179 22.79 1.61 1.48
C VAL A 179 23.34 2.37 2.69
N PRO A 180 22.62 2.43 3.82
CA PRO A 180 23.00 3.28 4.96
C PRO A 180 24.25 2.79 5.70
N VAL A 181 24.49 1.48 5.67
CA VAL A 181 25.60 0.81 6.38
C VAL A 181 26.14 -0.31 5.50
N GLU A 182 27.48 -0.44 5.43
CA GLU A 182 28.14 -1.59 4.82
C GLU A 182 28.19 -2.74 5.81
N GLY A 183 27.92 -3.97 5.36
CA GLY A 183 27.97 -5.16 6.20
C GLY A 183 27.04 -6.27 5.70
N GLU A 184 27.02 -7.38 6.43
CA GLU A 184 26.07 -8.46 6.21
C GLU A 184 24.73 -8.10 6.86
N VAL A 185 23.65 -8.31 6.13
CA VAL A 185 22.29 -8.10 6.65
C VAL A 185 21.97 -9.25 7.61
N SER A 186 21.87 -8.95 8.91
CA SER A 186 21.57 -9.94 9.95
C SER A 186 20.07 -10.26 10.06
N SER A 187 19.22 -9.31 9.72
CA SER A 187 17.75 -9.46 9.73
C SER A 187 17.10 -8.68 8.61
N LEU A 188 16.26 -9.35 7.83
CA LEU A 188 15.55 -8.72 6.72
C LEU A 188 14.37 -7.88 7.24
N PHE A 189 14.06 -6.78 6.53
CA PHE A 189 12.84 -6.02 6.78
C PHE A 189 11.60 -6.94 6.75
N GLY A 190 10.70 -6.75 7.71
CA GLY A 190 9.49 -7.55 7.84
C GLY A 190 9.68 -8.87 8.58
N THR A 191 10.91 -9.27 8.96
CA THR A 191 11.13 -10.45 9.81
C THR A 191 10.30 -10.33 11.08
N ARG A 192 9.43 -11.32 11.33
CA ARG A 192 8.58 -11.40 12.51
C ARG A 192 9.43 -11.72 13.71
N ARG A 193 9.19 -11.10 14.86
CA ARG A 193 9.94 -11.31 16.09
C ARG A 193 9.04 -11.88 17.19
N SER A 194 9.45 -13.01 17.73
CA SER A 194 8.88 -13.67 18.92
C SER A 194 9.93 -13.63 20.01
N TYR A 195 9.52 -13.23 21.21
CA TYR A 195 10.41 -13.12 22.37
C TYR A 195 10.07 -14.19 23.40
N ASP A 196 11.09 -14.86 23.93
CA ASP A 196 10.99 -15.85 25.05
C ASP A 196 9.91 -16.92 24.80
N GLY A 197 9.81 -17.42 23.56
CA GLY A 197 8.82 -18.42 23.17
C GLY A 197 7.37 -17.92 23.12
N GLY A 198 7.14 -16.61 23.26
CA GLY A 198 5.84 -15.98 23.18
C GLY A 198 5.30 -15.86 21.72
N PRO A 199 4.13 -15.27 21.54
CA PRO A 199 3.58 -15.02 20.21
C PRO A 199 4.43 -13.98 19.45
N VAL A 200 4.24 -13.87 18.12
CA VAL A 200 4.85 -12.80 17.32
C VAL A 200 4.35 -11.46 17.84
N ALA A 201 5.26 -10.66 18.38
CA ALA A 201 4.95 -9.38 19.02
C ALA A 201 5.28 -8.17 18.14
N SER A 202 6.24 -8.31 17.21
CA SER A 202 6.69 -7.24 16.34
C SER A 202 7.27 -7.78 15.04
N TYR A 203 7.67 -6.89 14.16
CA TYR A 203 8.48 -7.21 12.99
C TYR A 203 9.65 -6.22 12.87
N HIS A 204 10.69 -6.67 12.20
CA HIS A 204 11.88 -5.84 11.97
C HIS A 204 11.56 -4.72 10.97
N MET A 205 11.78 -3.46 11.37
CA MET A 205 11.41 -2.27 10.58
C MET A 205 12.62 -1.52 10.01
N GLY A 206 13.81 -2.05 10.17
CA GLY A 206 15.04 -1.35 9.81
C GLY A 206 16.06 -2.22 9.07
N VAL A 207 17.29 -1.80 9.17
CA VAL A 207 18.50 -2.50 8.70
C VAL A 207 19.36 -2.76 9.93
N ASP A 208 19.69 -4.02 10.16
CA ASP A 208 20.63 -4.47 11.19
C ASP A 208 21.88 -5.04 10.54
#